data_7d066e72e441e39dfbe504f6f4d4de29
#
_entry.id   7d066e72e441e39dfbe504f6f4d4de29
#
_cell.length_a   1.000
_cell.length_b   1.000
_cell.length_c   1.000
_cell.angle_alpha   90.00
_cell.angle_beta   90.00
_cell.angle_gamma   90.00
#
_symmetry.space_group_name_H-M   'P 1'
#
loop_
_entity.id
_entity.type
_entity.pdbx_description
1 polymer ?
#
loop_
_entity_poly.entity_id
_entity_poly.type
_entity_poly.pdbx_seq_one_letter_code
_entity_poly.pdbx_strand_id
1 'polypeptide(L)'
;VAGAFGPRLARAVEATIAAHQAFVAAQVGPAGESGARLIRDAVLGGHLVLAFGNGGSATDAQHLTAELVVRFARTRRAVAAIALTADSAVLTAAANDFGVAAMFARQVEALGRPGDVAVAMTTSGQSANVIEALKVARAKGMSTIALTGRDGGEAGTLADVHVNVPSEVTARIQEVHRTWIHAVCEWVEEDL
;
A
#
# COMPACT_ATOMS: atom_id res chain seq x y z
N VAL A 1 36.30 -6.35 -11.29
CA VAL A 1 36.08 -4.99 -11.80
C VAL A 1 34.59 -4.73 -11.75
N ALA A 2 34.13 -3.76 -10.92
CA ALA A 2 32.73 -3.36 -10.88
C ALA A 2 32.35 -2.79 -12.26
N GLY A 3 31.36 -3.39 -12.93
CA GLY A 3 30.89 -2.90 -14.23
C GLY A 3 30.41 -1.46 -14.16
N ALA A 4 30.50 -0.71 -15.27
CA ALA A 4 30.15 0.69 -15.38
C ALA A 4 28.70 0.95 -14.90
N PHE A 5 28.46 2.06 -14.21
CA PHE A 5 27.14 2.43 -13.65
C PHE A 5 26.09 2.69 -14.74
N GLY A 6 26.46 3.34 -15.85
CA GLY A 6 25.54 3.68 -16.93
C GLY A 6 24.75 2.48 -17.50
N PRO A 7 25.38 1.38 -17.88
CA PRO A 7 24.69 0.18 -18.33
C PRO A 7 23.81 -0.48 -17.24
N ARG A 8 24.16 -0.32 -15.94
CA ARG A 8 23.32 -0.81 -14.84
C ARG A 8 22.05 0.03 -14.71
N LEU A 9 22.18 1.35 -14.81
CA LEU A 9 21.04 2.27 -14.79
C LEU A 9 20.10 2.03 -15.97
N ALA A 10 20.65 1.88 -17.19
CA ALA A 10 19.84 1.58 -18.38
C ALA A 10 18.99 0.31 -18.19
N ARG A 11 19.62 -0.78 -17.76
CA ARG A 11 18.90 -2.04 -17.47
C ARG A 11 17.84 -1.88 -16.36
N ALA A 12 18.12 -1.06 -15.34
CA ALA A 12 17.13 -0.80 -14.28
C ALA A 12 15.91 -0.07 -14.85
N VAL A 13 16.13 0.96 -15.68
CA VAL A 13 15.04 1.72 -16.35
C VAL A 13 14.23 0.81 -17.29
N GLU A 14 14.89 0.00 -18.12
CA GLU A 14 14.24 -0.96 -19.01
C GLU A 14 13.37 -1.95 -18.22
N ALA A 15 13.88 -2.50 -17.11
CA ALA A 15 13.14 -3.40 -16.25
C ALA A 15 11.94 -2.71 -15.56
N THR A 16 12.07 -1.43 -15.20
CA THR A 16 10.99 -0.62 -14.66
C THR A 16 9.88 -0.41 -15.69
N ILE A 17 10.23 -0.05 -16.91
CA ILE A 17 9.27 0.11 -18.02
C ILE A 17 8.53 -1.22 -18.26
N ALA A 18 9.25 -2.34 -18.34
CA ALA A 18 8.64 -3.65 -18.54
C ALA A 18 7.67 -4.03 -17.40
N ALA A 19 8.01 -3.74 -16.14
CA ALA A 19 7.14 -4.02 -15.00
C ALA A 19 5.85 -3.16 -15.04
N HIS A 20 5.94 -1.88 -15.43
CA HIS A 20 4.76 -1.03 -15.62
C HIS A 20 3.88 -1.51 -16.78
N GLN A 21 4.46 -1.90 -17.89
CA GLN A 21 3.72 -2.45 -19.02
C GLN A 21 2.99 -3.75 -18.66
N ALA A 22 3.66 -4.65 -17.94
CA ALA A 22 3.05 -5.89 -17.46
C ALA A 22 1.91 -5.62 -16.46
N PHE A 23 2.09 -4.64 -15.57
CA PHE A 23 1.06 -4.22 -14.62
C PHE A 23 -0.16 -3.63 -15.34
N VAL A 24 0.03 -2.74 -16.30
CA VAL A 24 -1.06 -2.17 -17.11
C VAL A 24 -1.83 -3.27 -17.82
N ALA A 25 -1.14 -4.24 -18.43
CA ALA A 25 -1.78 -5.36 -19.13
C ALA A 25 -2.60 -6.27 -18.19
N ALA A 26 -2.17 -6.42 -16.93
CA ALA A 26 -2.79 -7.31 -15.96
C ALA A 26 -3.86 -6.64 -15.08
N GLN A 27 -3.74 -5.35 -14.77
CA GLN A 27 -4.47 -4.70 -13.69
C GLN A 27 -5.20 -3.40 -14.08
N VAL A 28 -4.98 -2.84 -15.29
CA VAL A 28 -5.78 -1.70 -15.81
C VAL A 28 -7.14 -2.22 -16.29
N GLY A 29 -7.76 -2.97 -15.46
CA GLY A 29 -9.09 -3.50 -15.53
C GLY A 29 -9.70 -3.40 -14.12
N PRO A 30 -10.68 -4.23 -13.80
CA PRO A 30 -11.53 -4.02 -12.61
C PRO A 30 -10.80 -3.93 -11.27
N ALA A 31 -9.67 -4.62 -11.06
CA ALA A 31 -9.03 -4.67 -9.74
C ALA A 31 -8.29 -3.39 -9.36
N GLY A 32 -7.50 -2.82 -10.30
CA GLY A 32 -6.78 -1.57 -10.03
C GLY A 32 -7.72 -0.40 -9.78
N GLU A 33 -8.81 -0.32 -10.55
CA GLU A 33 -9.87 0.68 -10.39
C GLU A 33 -10.67 0.43 -9.10
N SER A 34 -10.98 -0.82 -8.76
CA SER A 34 -11.73 -1.15 -7.54
C SER A 34 -11.00 -0.71 -6.27
N GLY A 35 -9.67 -0.90 -6.21
CA GLY A 35 -8.87 -0.42 -5.08
C GLY A 35 -8.87 1.11 -4.96
N ALA A 36 -8.70 1.82 -6.08
CA ALA A 36 -8.78 3.27 -6.11
C ALA A 36 -10.18 3.77 -5.66
N ARG A 37 -11.25 3.10 -6.11
CA ARG A 37 -12.63 3.41 -5.73
C ARG A 37 -12.88 3.24 -4.23
N LEU A 38 -12.37 2.17 -3.60
CA LEU A 38 -12.49 1.98 -2.15
C LEU A 38 -11.85 3.14 -1.36
N ILE A 39 -10.65 3.59 -1.77
CA ILE A 39 -10.00 4.74 -1.13
C ILE A 39 -10.82 6.01 -1.34
N ARG A 40 -11.26 6.27 -2.57
CA ARG A 40 -12.07 7.45 -2.93
C ARG A 40 -13.37 7.50 -2.12
N ASP A 41 -14.11 6.41 -2.07
CA ASP A 41 -15.40 6.35 -1.38
C ASP A 41 -15.22 6.55 0.14
N ALA A 42 -14.18 5.95 0.74
CA ALA A 42 -13.82 6.19 2.13
C ALA A 42 -13.47 7.67 2.40
N VAL A 43 -12.66 8.26 1.55
CA VAL A 43 -12.26 9.69 1.65
C VAL A 43 -13.45 10.62 1.54
N LEU A 44 -14.36 10.38 0.60
CA LEU A 44 -15.57 11.18 0.41
C LEU A 44 -16.57 10.96 1.57
N GLY A 45 -16.61 9.75 2.12
CA GLY A 45 -17.41 9.40 3.29
C GLY A 45 -16.85 9.91 4.63
N GLY A 46 -15.64 10.52 4.63
CA GLY A 46 -14.98 11.02 5.84
C GLY A 46 -14.37 9.91 6.71
N HIS A 47 -14.14 8.73 6.14
CA HIS A 47 -13.50 7.59 6.77
C HIS A 47 -11.98 7.68 6.76
N LEU A 48 -11.33 6.85 7.57
CA LEU A 48 -9.88 6.81 7.74
C LEU A 48 -9.23 5.83 6.77
N VAL A 49 -8.11 6.25 6.15
CA VAL A 49 -7.22 5.38 5.39
C VAL A 49 -6.04 4.98 6.26
N LEU A 50 -5.91 3.69 6.59
CA LEU A 50 -4.76 3.12 7.31
C LEU A 50 -3.83 2.43 6.31
N ALA A 51 -2.57 2.85 6.25
CA ALA A 51 -1.59 2.27 5.34
C ALA A 51 -0.43 1.64 6.10
N PHE A 52 0.04 0.46 5.68
CA PHE A 52 1.13 -0.26 6.34
C PHE A 52 1.88 -1.19 5.39
N GLY A 53 3.12 -1.48 5.75
CA GLY A 53 4.04 -2.35 5.02
C GLY A 53 5.42 -2.34 5.66
N ASN A 54 6.37 -3.09 5.12
CA ASN A 54 7.72 -3.21 5.66
C ASN A 54 8.77 -2.58 4.73
N GLY A 55 9.85 -2.03 5.26
CA GLY A 55 10.98 -1.51 4.50
C GLY A 55 10.57 -0.44 3.48
N GLY A 56 10.82 -0.65 2.18
CA GLY A 56 10.39 0.25 1.11
C GLY A 56 8.88 0.40 1.03
N SER A 57 8.12 -0.67 1.29
CA SER A 57 6.65 -0.60 1.39
C SER A 57 6.17 0.21 2.60
N ALA A 58 6.97 0.31 3.68
CA ALA A 58 6.66 1.22 4.79
C ALA A 58 6.78 2.69 4.37
N THR A 59 7.81 3.02 3.57
CA THR A 59 7.96 4.37 3.00
C THR A 59 6.87 4.69 1.98
N ASP A 60 6.38 3.72 1.22
CA ASP A 60 5.25 3.89 0.30
C ASP A 60 3.94 4.12 1.06
N ALA A 61 3.73 3.45 2.21
CA ALA A 61 2.60 3.71 3.11
C ALA A 61 2.63 5.14 3.67
N GLN A 62 3.80 5.62 4.11
CA GLN A 62 3.98 7.00 4.56
C GLN A 62 3.76 8.00 3.41
N HIS A 63 4.23 7.67 2.21
CA HIS A 63 4.04 8.51 1.03
C HIS A 63 2.55 8.67 0.69
N LEU A 64 1.79 7.57 0.58
CA LEU A 64 0.33 7.60 0.37
C LEU A 64 -0.36 8.51 1.40
N THR A 65 -0.05 8.32 2.67
CA THR A 65 -0.71 9.10 3.73
C THR A 65 -0.30 10.57 3.73
N ALA A 66 0.94 10.88 3.37
CA ALA A 66 1.39 12.27 3.21
C ALA A 66 0.64 12.99 2.08
N GLU A 67 0.47 12.30 0.92
CA GLU A 67 -0.30 12.86 -0.20
C GLU A 67 -1.78 13.08 0.16
N LEU A 68 -2.39 12.19 0.94
CA LEU A 68 -3.77 12.34 1.37
C LEU A 68 -3.94 13.42 2.44
N VAL A 69 -3.09 13.46 3.45
CA VAL A 69 -3.19 14.42 4.59
C VAL A 69 -2.85 15.84 4.15
N VAL A 70 -1.80 16.03 3.38
CA VAL A 70 -1.33 17.35 2.98
C VAL A 70 -1.99 17.77 1.67
N ARG A 71 -1.53 17.26 0.57
CA ARG A 71 -2.07 17.40 -0.80
C ARG A 71 -1.20 16.62 -1.77
N PHE A 72 -1.75 16.22 -2.90
CA PHE A 72 -0.96 15.70 -4.03
C PHE A 72 -0.59 16.87 -4.99
N ALA A 73 -1.49 17.31 -5.85
CA ALA A 73 -1.23 18.37 -6.81
C ALA A 73 -2.05 19.65 -6.52
N ARG A 74 -3.27 19.52 -6.00
CA ARG A 74 -4.21 20.62 -5.80
C ARG A 74 -4.32 21.02 -4.33
N THR A 75 -4.56 22.29 -4.04
CA THR A 75 -4.94 22.73 -2.70
C THR A 75 -6.40 22.33 -2.44
N ARG A 76 -6.62 21.50 -1.42
CA ARG A 76 -7.93 20.98 -1.04
C ARG A 76 -7.98 20.71 0.48
N ARG A 77 -9.12 20.27 1.01
CA ARG A 77 -9.24 19.87 2.41
C ARG A 77 -8.30 18.70 2.74
N ALA A 78 -7.84 18.64 3.98
CA ALA A 78 -7.08 17.49 4.47
C ALA A 78 -7.96 16.23 4.51
N VAL A 79 -7.35 15.08 4.25
CA VAL A 79 -7.98 13.76 4.29
C VAL A 79 -7.45 12.97 5.48
N ALA A 80 -8.31 12.26 6.20
CA ALA A 80 -7.91 11.42 7.32
C ALA A 80 -7.14 10.19 6.82
N ALA A 81 -5.83 10.17 7.06
CA ALA A 81 -4.98 9.03 6.70
C ALA A 81 -3.82 8.87 7.70
N ILE A 82 -3.46 7.64 8.04
CA ILE A 82 -2.38 7.31 8.97
C ILE A 82 -1.52 6.18 8.40
N ALA A 83 -0.20 6.40 8.37
CA ALA A 83 0.77 5.33 8.15
C ALA A 83 1.12 4.67 9.49
N LEU A 84 0.76 3.39 9.64
CA LEU A 84 1.04 2.62 10.87
C LEU A 84 2.54 2.31 11.04
N THR A 85 3.37 2.88 10.19
CA THR A 85 4.82 2.70 10.13
C THR A 85 5.60 3.88 10.68
N ALA A 86 4.92 4.94 11.16
CA ALA A 86 5.58 6.20 11.52
C ALA A 86 5.91 6.32 13.01
N ASP A 87 5.11 5.74 13.90
CA ASP A 87 5.34 5.81 15.35
C ASP A 87 6.28 4.69 15.81
N SER A 88 7.54 5.03 16.01
CA SER A 88 8.57 4.06 16.43
C SER A 88 8.34 3.52 17.85
N ALA A 89 7.71 4.29 18.74
CA ALA A 89 7.41 3.83 20.10
C ALA A 89 6.32 2.75 20.06
N VAL A 90 5.25 2.96 19.31
CA VAL A 90 4.19 1.96 19.11
C VAL A 90 4.73 0.71 18.44
N LEU A 91 5.52 0.86 17.37
CA LEU A 91 6.09 -0.28 16.63
C LEU A 91 6.99 -1.13 17.52
N THR A 92 7.90 -0.50 18.28
CA THR A 92 8.86 -1.23 19.12
C THR A 92 8.19 -1.85 20.34
N ALA A 93 7.24 -1.17 20.99
CA ALA A 93 6.48 -1.73 22.10
C ALA A 93 5.62 -2.92 21.63
N ALA A 94 4.88 -2.79 20.55
CA ALA A 94 4.06 -3.87 20.01
C ALA A 94 4.93 -5.09 19.61
N ALA A 95 6.08 -4.86 18.98
CA ALA A 95 6.99 -5.93 18.62
C ALA A 95 7.60 -6.64 19.84
N ASN A 96 7.96 -5.88 20.89
CA ASN A 96 8.52 -6.41 22.12
C ASN A 96 7.52 -7.25 22.94
N ASP A 97 6.29 -6.74 23.08
CA ASP A 97 5.29 -7.31 24.00
C ASP A 97 4.44 -8.41 23.34
N PHE A 98 4.16 -8.29 22.03
CA PHE A 98 3.27 -9.18 21.29
C PHE A 98 3.93 -9.87 20.09
N GLY A 99 5.19 -9.55 19.79
CA GLY A 99 5.93 -10.05 18.64
C GLY A 99 5.71 -9.21 17.38
N VAL A 100 6.66 -9.32 16.44
CA VAL A 100 6.67 -8.53 15.19
C VAL A 100 5.39 -8.73 14.36
N ALA A 101 4.78 -9.91 14.41
CA ALA A 101 3.55 -10.18 13.68
C ALA A 101 2.38 -9.30 14.11
N ALA A 102 2.35 -8.85 15.37
CA ALA A 102 1.25 -8.06 15.93
C ALA A 102 1.41 -6.54 15.72
N MET A 103 2.56 -6.05 15.26
CA MET A 103 2.89 -4.62 15.30
C MET A 103 1.93 -3.70 14.52
N PHE A 104 1.39 -4.15 13.39
CA PHE A 104 0.36 -3.42 12.66
C PHE A 104 -1.05 -3.79 13.10
N ALA A 105 -1.27 -5.07 13.41
CA ALA A 105 -2.57 -5.58 13.85
C ALA A 105 -3.09 -4.86 15.11
N ARG A 106 -2.21 -4.59 16.11
CA ARG A 106 -2.55 -3.83 17.32
C ARG A 106 -3.01 -2.41 17.01
N GLN A 107 -2.40 -1.76 16.04
CA GLN A 107 -2.78 -0.41 15.63
C GLN A 107 -4.10 -0.42 14.85
N VAL A 108 -4.31 -1.39 13.96
CA VAL A 108 -5.59 -1.58 13.26
C VAL A 108 -6.71 -1.86 14.27
N GLU A 109 -6.48 -2.71 15.27
CA GLU A 109 -7.43 -2.98 16.34
C GLU A 109 -7.86 -1.71 17.10
N ALA A 110 -6.90 -0.85 17.41
CA ALA A 110 -7.14 0.39 18.15
C ALA A 110 -7.86 1.46 17.33
N LEU A 111 -7.45 1.66 16.09
CA LEU A 111 -7.84 2.81 15.26
C LEU A 111 -9.00 2.50 14.31
N GLY A 112 -8.99 1.31 13.68
CA GLY A 112 -9.91 0.97 12.60
C GLY A 112 -11.38 0.91 13.03
N ARG A 113 -12.25 1.34 12.15
CA ARG A 113 -13.71 1.36 12.30
C ARG A 113 -14.38 0.82 11.02
N PRO A 114 -15.61 0.33 11.08
CA PRO A 114 -16.38 0.02 9.87
C PRO A 114 -16.46 1.22 8.93
N GLY A 115 -16.23 0.99 7.63
CA GLY A 115 -16.17 2.04 6.61
C GLY A 115 -14.77 2.56 6.30
N ASP A 116 -13.80 2.37 7.22
CA ASP A 116 -12.41 2.71 6.97
C ASP A 116 -11.77 1.75 5.95
N VAL A 117 -10.64 2.15 5.38
CA VAL A 117 -9.86 1.35 4.42
C VAL A 117 -8.47 1.04 4.96
N ALA A 118 -8.10 -0.25 4.92
CA ALA A 118 -6.76 -0.73 5.20
C ALA A 118 -6.00 -1.00 3.90
N VAL A 119 -4.91 -0.27 3.66
CA VAL A 119 -4.03 -0.42 2.49
C VAL A 119 -2.75 -1.12 2.92
N ALA A 120 -2.67 -2.41 2.61
CA ALA A 120 -1.56 -3.28 2.95
C ALA A 120 -0.57 -3.37 1.79
N MET A 121 0.71 -3.17 2.03
CA MET A 121 1.77 -3.21 1.01
C MET A 121 2.82 -4.26 1.35
N THR A 122 2.98 -5.26 0.48
CA THR A 122 3.95 -6.34 0.65
C THR A 122 4.37 -6.95 -0.68
N THR A 123 5.62 -6.81 -1.06
CA THR A 123 6.12 -7.30 -2.35
C THR A 123 6.12 -8.83 -2.48
N SER A 124 6.13 -9.56 -1.36
CA SER A 124 6.06 -11.03 -1.33
C SER A 124 4.66 -11.59 -1.12
N GLY A 125 3.71 -10.78 -0.63
CA GLY A 125 2.41 -11.27 -0.18
C GLY A 125 2.44 -12.15 1.08
N GLN A 126 3.63 -12.37 1.71
CA GLN A 126 3.83 -13.36 2.78
C GLN A 126 4.29 -12.75 4.12
N SER A 127 4.27 -11.44 4.26
CA SER A 127 4.70 -10.76 5.48
C SER A 127 3.70 -10.99 6.62
N ALA A 128 4.08 -11.73 7.66
CA ALA A 128 3.19 -12.13 8.75
C ALA A 128 2.48 -10.94 9.44
N ASN A 129 3.20 -9.84 9.70
CA ASN A 129 2.62 -8.63 10.30
C ASN A 129 1.61 -7.92 9.39
N VAL A 130 1.78 -7.99 8.09
CA VAL A 130 0.82 -7.46 7.11
C VAL A 130 -0.43 -8.34 7.03
N ILE A 131 -0.24 -9.65 7.01
CA ILE A 131 -1.32 -10.64 6.99
C ILE A 131 -2.19 -10.54 8.25
N GLU A 132 -1.58 -10.49 9.44
CA GLU A 132 -2.33 -10.34 10.69
C GLU A 132 -3.12 -9.03 10.76
N ALA A 133 -2.56 -7.92 10.27
CA ALA A 133 -3.26 -6.65 10.19
C ALA A 133 -4.45 -6.69 9.23
N LEU A 134 -4.34 -7.36 8.07
CA LEU A 134 -5.46 -7.59 7.16
C LEU A 134 -6.59 -8.41 7.80
N LYS A 135 -6.24 -9.48 8.54
CA LYS A 135 -7.23 -10.29 9.27
C LYS A 135 -8.02 -9.45 10.27
N VAL A 136 -7.32 -8.62 11.06
CA VAL A 136 -7.96 -7.72 12.03
C VAL A 136 -8.81 -6.66 11.33
N ALA A 137 -8.34 -6.04 10.25
CA ALA A 137 -9.10 -5.05 9.49
C ALA A 137 -10.44 -5.62 8.99
N ARG A 138 -10.41 -6.82 8.40
CA ARG A 138 -11.63 -7.51 7.95
C ARG A 138 -12.58 -7.83 9.10
N ALA A 139 -12.05 -8.33 10.21
CA ALA A 139 -12.87 -8.63 11.41
C ALA A 139 -13.54 -7.37 11.98
N LYS A 140 -12.96 -6.19 11.77
CA LYS A 140 -13.52 -4.89 12.16
C LYS A 140 -14.49 -4.28 11.14
N GLY A 141 -14.74 -4.94 10.01
CA GLY A 141 -15.62 -4.43 8.95
C GLY A 141 -15.01 -3.29 8.14
N MET A 142 -13.69 -3.20 8.09
CA MET A 142 -12.97 -2.31 7.19
C MET A 142 -12.89 -2.92 5.79
N SER A 143 -12.85 -2.09 4.76
CA SER A 143 -12.44 -2.53 3.42
C SER A 143 -10.93 -2.73 3.36
N THR A 144 -10.48 -3.74 2.63
CA THR A 144 -9.05 -4.10 2.58
C THR A 144 -8.50 -4.14 1.16
N ILE A 145 -7.34 -3.54 0.98
CA ILE A 145 -6.59 -3.53 -0.29
C ILE A 145 -5.20 -4.12 -0.03
N ALA A 146 -4.77 -5.09 -0.83
CA ALA A 146 -3.41 -5.60 -0.82
C ALA A 146 -2.69 -5.19 -2.11
N LEU A 147 -1.63 -4.39 -1.98
CA LEU A 147 -0.64 -4.11 -3.03
C LEU A 147 0.49 -5.13 -2.88
N THR A 148 0.64 -5.99 -3.87
CA THR A 148 1.58 -7.11 -3.81
C THR A 148 2.43 -7.21 -5.07
N GLY A 149 3.32 -8.18 -5.08
CA GLY A 149 4.08 -8.63 -6.24
C GLY A 149 4.05 -10.14 -6.36
N ARG A 150 4.82 -10.68 -7.28
CA ARG A 150 4.93 -12.13 -7.53
C ARG A 150 3.56 -12.77 -7.81
N ASP A 151 3.21 -13.79 -7.04
CA ASP A 151 1.91 -14.48 -7.10
C ASP A 151 0.83 -13.86 -6.17
N GLY A 152 1.19 -12.82 -5.42
CA GLY A 152 0.30 -12.14 -4.47
C GLY A 152 0.27 -12.72 -3.08
N GLY A 153 0.66 -13.97 -2.91
CA GLY A 153 0.71 -14.67 -1.63
C GLY A 153 -0.60 -14.67 -0.84
N GLU A 154 -0.50 -14.95 0.48
CA GLU A 154 -1.65 -14.96 1.38
C GLU A 154 -2.32 -13.59 1.51
N ALA A 155 -1.54 -12.50 1.48
CA ALA A 155 -2.10 -11.15 1.58
C ALA A 155 -3.05 -10.82 0.41
N GLY A 156 -2.70 -11.23 -0.82
CA GLY A 156 -3.56 -11.04 -2.00
C GLY A 156 -4.86 -11.83 -1.91
N THR A 157 -4.84 -13.02 -1.32
CA THR A 157 -6.03 -13.87 -1.13
C THR A 157 -6.96 -13.34 -0.04
N LEU A 158 -6.39 -12.71 1.01
CA LEU A 158 -7.15 -12.20 2.16
C LEU A 158 -7.85 -10.88 1.89
N ALA A 159 -7.29 -10.01 1.05
CA ALA A 159 -7.84 -8.68 0.82
C ALA A 159 -9.12 -8.72 -0.04
N ASP A 160 -10.00 -7.75 0.17
CA ASP A 160 -11.21 -7.57 -0.65
C ASP A 160 -10.84 -7.15 -2.08
N VAL A 161 -9.77 -6.36 -2.22
CA VAL A 161 -9.19 -5.98 -3.51
C VAL A 161 -7.69 -6.30 -3.52
N HIS A 162 -7.27 -7.05 -4.52
CA HIS A 162 -5.89 -7.44 -4.74
C HIS A 162 -5.30 -6.72 -5.97
N VAL A 163 -4.34 -5.84 -5.75
CA VAL A 163 -3.60 -5.12 -6.79
C VAL A 163 -2.20 -5.74 -6.88
N ASN A 164 -1.98 -6.60 -7.87
CA ASN A 164 -0.73 -7.35 -8.02
C ASN A 164 0.17 -6.81 -9.13
N VAL A 165 1.46 -6.66 -8.83
CA VAL A 165 2.50 -6.38 -9.83
C VAL A 165 3.16 -7.70 -10.23
N PRO A 166 3.00 -8.18 -11.48
CA PRO A 166 3.54 -9.46 -11.91
C PRO A 166 5.06 -9.37 -12.16
N SER A 167 5.83 -9.24 -11.09
CA SER A 167 7.30 -9.14 -11.10
C SER A 167 7.88 -9.85 -9.91
N GLU A 168 9.06 -10.48 -10.07
CA GLU A 168 9.83 -11.10 -8.98
C GLU A 168 10.79 -10.12 -8.30
N VAL A 169 11.03 -8.94 -8.90
CA VAL A 169 12.04 -7.99 -8.45
C VAL A 169 11.40 -6.95 -7.53
N THR A 170 11.70 -7.03 -6.23
CA THR A 170 11.14 -6.15 -5.19
C THR A 170 11.21 -4.66 -5.56
N ALA A 171 12.33 -4.16 -6.09
CA ALA A 171 12.46 -2.76 -6.47
C ALA A 171 11.45 -2.37 -7.58
N ARG A 172 11.26 -3.23 -8.58
CA ARG A 172 10.30 -3.00 -9.68
C ARG A 172 8.86 -3.00 -9.18
N ILE A 173 8.54 -3.92 -8.25
CA ILE A 173 7.23 -3.98 -7.61
C ILE A 173 6.93 -2.66 -6.87
N GLN A 174 7.85 -2.16 -6.06
CA GLN A 174 7.68 -0.92 -5.30
C GLN A 174 7.55 0.31 -6.20
N GLU A 175 8.30 0.39 -7.30
CA GLU A 175 8.18 1.46 -8.28
C GLU A 175 6.79 1.51 -8.91
N VAL A 176 6.20 0.36 -9.22
CA VAL A 176 4.83 0.27 -9.75
C VAL A 176 3.80 0.58 -8.66
N HIS A 177 3.97 0.12 -7.41
CA HIS A 177 3.12 0.49 -6.28
C HIS A 177 3.05 2.01 -6.13
N ARG A 178 4.19 2.69 -6.20
CA ARG A 178 4.25 4.15 -6.11
C ARG A 178 3.53 4.84 -7.25
N THR A 179 3.64 4.33 -8.47
CA THR A 179 2.89 4.86 -9.62
C THR A 179 1.38 4.72 -9.42
N TRP A 180 0.92 3.56 -8.91
CA TRP A 180 -0.49 3.35 -8.59
C TRP A 180 -0.97 4.30 -7.48
N ILE A 181 -0.17 4.50 -6.41
CA ILE A 181 -0.44 5.46 -5.33
C ILE A 181 -0.66 6.87 -5.90
N HIS A 182 0.23 7.34 -6.77
CA HIS A 182 0.10 8.66 -7.38
C HIS A 182 -1.19 8.78 -8.22
N ALA A 183 -1.49 7.78 -9.04
CA ALA A 183 -2.72 7.79 -9.85
C ALA A 183 -3.98 7.80 -8.98
N VAL A 184 -4.00 7.08 -7.85
CA VAL A 184 -5.10 7.12 -6.87
C VAL A 184 -5.22 8.51 -6.25
N CYS A 185 -4.12 9.10 -5.80
CA CYS A 185 -4.13 10.43 -5.19
C CYS A 185 -4.62 11.50 -6.17
N GLU A 186 -4.17 11.45 -7.43
CA GLU A 186 -4.63 12.35 -8.50
C GLU A 186 -6.14 12.22 -8.69
N TRP A 187 -6.64 11.01 -8.82
CA TRP A 187 -8.07 10.75 -9.03
C TRP A 187 -8.94 11.14 -7.83
N VAL A 188 -8.49 10.85 -6.61
CA VAL A 188 -9.20 11.25 -5.38
C VAL A 188 -9.29 12.78 -5.24
N GLU A 189 -8.25 13.52 -5.66
CA GLU A 189 -8.26 15.00 -5.63
C GLU A 189 -9.26 15.64 -6.59
N GLU A 190 -9.71 14.95 -7.62
CA GLU A 190 -10.70 15.49 -8.57
C GLU A 190 -12.06 15.78 -7.92
N ASP A 191 -12.38 15.05 -6.83
CA ASP A 191 -13.66 15.13 -6.13
C ASP A 191 -13.57 15.86 -4.77
N LEU A 192 -12.41 16.45 -4.42
CA LEU A 192 -12.17 17.16 -3.17
C LEU A 192 -12.05 18.68 -3.36
#